data_ac8cabfa0e4ab4a880b1963a10f9d7e1
#
_entry.id   ac8cabfa0e4ab4a880b1963a10f9d7e1
#
_cell.length_a   1.000
_cell.length_b   1.000
_cell.length_c   1.000
_cell.angle_alpha   90.00
_cell.angle_beta   90.00
_cell.angle_gamma   90.00
#
_symmetry.space_group_name_H-M   'P 1'
#
loop_
_entity.id
_entity.type
_entity.pdbx_description
1 polymer ?
#
loop_
_entity_poly.entity_id
_entity_poly.type
_entity_poly.pdbx_seq_one_letter_code
_entity_poly.pdbx_strand_id
1 'polypeptide(L)'
;MKPILNKIAIIAGLSLLASCQSFFDEDPVYSTTTDTFFNSETALETYAIGFLESHLPSAATLTRGDQYSDICVTTQTEGFLKTGGYSAQQANNWARGNWRPLYNVNYYLKHMKDAAPYVDDATMKHYEGVGRFWRAWFYWDKVKTFGDVPWYDEPIDPDDDEQLYKGRDPRDYVMQKVLEDLDFAATWCSKASKYVNTNVINRYVALALKSRICLYEGTWRKYHGLDGSEEWLRACVAASEELMGDSPYSLVSTAGEETTNYSKVFKSEEPQYTEVILANEFNATLNRFHDASWYYASGSYGQRNSGPKAFVNMYLNLDGTRFTDKDGSNKTQFKDEFAGRDYRLRQTFITPYYVKKVGGKETNEFAKVFPGLTTQLTYYRIIKWNTDDDANESNTSSANSLPVFRYAEILLNEAEAKAELGEMDQTVWNKTIRPLRERSGVIGAMPATADPYLASYYDGVTDKWILECRRERSIELYMENTRRDDLMRWRMGHKLTVEFAGIHIPELGKPFDMNGDGKNDLCFYSKSHPKSGSNQTGVSYVEVTAEEGDNVTTYSVNKDNCLVYILDREWADYKYLYPVPKNALDINPNLRPQNPGWDD
;
A
#
# COMPACT_ATOMS: atom_id res chain seq x y z
N MET A 1 -9.20 -85.04 -10.53
CA MET A 1 -9.80 -83.79 -9.97
C MET A 1 -8.92 -82.57 -10.08
N LYS A 2 -7.60 -82.59 -10.29
CA LYS A 2 -6.72 -81.43 -10.44
C LYS A 2 -6.78 -80.66 -11.77
N PRO A 3 -7.14 -81.20 -12.95
CA PRO A 3 -7.14 -80.39 -14.17
C PRO A 3 -8.42 -79.56 -14.39
N ILE A 4 -9.51 -79.82 -13.66
CA ILE A 4 -10.77 -79.07 -13.81
C ILE A 4 -10.75 -77.80 -12.96
N LEU A 5 -10.08 -77.79 -11.80
CA LEU A 5 -9.95 -76.60 -10.96
C LEU A 5 -9.09 -75.52 -11.61
N ASN A 6 -8.04 -75.89 -12.36
CA ASN A 6 -7.17 -74.94 -13.04
C ASN A 6 -7.85 -74.24 -14.25
N LYS A 7 -8.82 -74.93 -14.90
CA LYS A 7 -9.58 -74.29 -15.99
C LYS A 7 -10.66 -73.30 -15.50
N ILE A 8 -11.24 -73.59 -14.32
CA ILE A 8 -12.21 -72.72 -13.69
C ILE A 8 -11.50 -71.44 -13.12
N ALA A 9 -10.28 -71.57 -12.59
CA ALA A 9 -9.50 -70.44 -12.12
C ALA A 9 -9.03 -69.49 -13.25
N ILE A 10 -8.74 -70.04 -14.45
CA ILE A 10 -8.35 -69.26 -15.63
C ILE A 10 -9.56 -68.54 -16.25
N ILE A 11 -10.75 -69.17 -16.26
CA ILE A 11 -11.98 -68.53 -16.77
C ILE A 11 -12.48 -67.47 -15.79
N ALA A 12 -12.34 -67.61 -14.46
CA ALA A 12 -12.67 -66.65 -13.46
C ALA A 12 -11.66 -65.46 -13.46
N GLY A 13 -10.36 -65.67 -13.80
CA GLY A 13 -9.35 -64.66 -13.95
C GLY A 13 -9.52 -63.81 -15.22
N LEU A 14 -10.04 -64.38 -16.30
CA LEU A 14 -10.29 -63.64 -17.55
C LEU A 14 -11.60 -62.83 -17.53
N SER A 15 -12.60 -63.25 -16.76
CA SER A 15 -13.83 -62.47 -16.57
C SER A 15 -13.67 -61.29 -15.61
N LEU A 16 -12.62 -61.25 -14.77
CA LEU A 16 -12.28 -60.11 -13.92
C LEU A 16 -11.47 -59.05 -14.67
N LEU A 17 -10.84 -59.35 -15.79
CA LEU A 17 -10.11 -58.39 -16.61
C LEU A 17 -10.98 -57.69 -17.68
N ALA A 18 -12.18 -58.20 -17.97
CA ALA A 18 -13.12 -57.59 -18.91
C ALA A 18 -14.11 -56.61 -18.23
N SER A 19 -14.11 -56.53 -16.89
CA SER A 19 -15.03 -55.67 -16.12
C SER A 19 -14.46 -54.29 -15.74
N CYS A 20 -13.22 -53.96 -16.12
CA CYS A 20 -12.60 -52.69 -15.71
C CYS A 20 -12.51 -51.62 -16.80
N GLN A 21 -13.01 -51.89 -18.02
CA GLN A 21 -12.95 -50.85 -19.08
C GLN A 21 -14.16 -49.91 -19.08
N SER A 22 -15.31 -50.26 -18.56
CA SER A 22 -16.46 -49.37 -18.46
C SER A 22 -16.50 -48.53 -17.18
N PHE A 23 -15.60 -48.81 -16.22
CA PHE A 23 -15.52 -48.03 -14.97
C PHE A 23 -14.64 -46.78 -15.07
N PHE A 24 -13.88 -46.64 -16.15
CA PHE A 24 -13.05 -45.49 -16.42
C PHE A 24 -13.65 -44.55 -17.48
N ASP A 25 -14.75 -44.96 -18.13
CA ASP A 25 -15.46 -44.13 -19.13
C ASP A 25 -16.76 -43.50 -18.59
N GLU A 26 -17.08 -43.66 -17.31
CA GLU A 26 -18.10 -42.83 -16.68
C GLU A 26 -17.45 -41.54 -16.18
N ASP A 27 -17.80 -40.41 -16.81
CA ASP A 27 -17.56 -39.10 -16.25
C ASP A 27 -18.00 -39.12 -14.78
N PRO A 28 -17.15 -38.68 -13.84
CA PRO A 28 -17.52 -38.71 -12.43
C PRO A 28 -18.77 -37.87 -12.24
N VAL A 29 -19.88 -38.51 -11.91
CA VAL A 29 -21.23 -37.95 -11.75
C VAL A 29 -21.27 -36.80 -10.72
N TYR A 30 -20.16 -36.51 -10.04
CA TYR A 30 -19.97 -35.48 -9.03
C TYR A 30 -18.74 -34.58 -9.26
N SER A 31 -17.99 -34.66 -10.37
CA SER A 31 -17.00 -33.66 -10.73
C SER A 31 -17.63 -32.68 -11.71
N THR A 32 -17.79 -31.45 -11.28
CA THR A 32 -18.11 -30.34 -12.18
C THR A 32 -16.93 -30.18 -13.14
N THR A 33 -17.11 -30.58 -14.40
CA THR A 33 -16.12 -30.30 -15.46
C THR A 33 -16.21 -28.84 -15.85
N THR A 34 -15.18 -28.28 -16.47
CA THR A 34 -15.20 -26.90 -16.99
C THR A 34 -16.42 -26.64 -17.87
N ASP A 35 -16.76 -27.60 -18.71
CA ASP A 35 -17.88 -27.53 -19.67
C ASP A 35 -19.26 -27.46 -19.00
N THR A 36 -19.36 -27.83 -17.73
CA THR A 36 -20.60 -27.84 -16.96
C THR A 36 -20.64 -26.80 -15.85
N PHE A 37 -19.52 -26.14 -15.55
CA PHE A 37 -19.45 -25.16 -14.46
C PHE A 37 -20.09 -23.83 -14.84
N PHE A 38 -19.69 -23.24 -15.97
CA PHE A 38 -20.15 -21.90 -16.39
C PHE A 38 -21.53 -21.98 -17.07
N ASN A 39 -22.59 -22.18 -16.29
CA ASN A 39 -23.97 -22.36 -16.79
C ASN A 39 -25.00 -21.48 -16.07
N SER A 40 -24.58 -20.52 -15.26
CA SER A 40 -25.49 -19.67 -14.47
C SER A 40 -24.78 -18.41 -13.96
N GLU A 41 -25.56 -17.38 -13.58
CA GLU A 41 -25.04 -16.19 -12.88
C GLU A 41 -24.30 -16.56 -11.59
N THR A 42 -24.84 -17.51 -10.80
CA THR A 42 -24.20 -17.98 -9.56
C THR A 42 -22.81 -18.57 -9.78
N ALA A 43 -22.62 -19.29 -10.90
CA ALA A 43 -21.29 -19.83 -11.23
C ALA A 43 -20.30 -18.73 -11.57
N LEU A 44 -20.70 -17.72 -12.34
CA LEU A 44 -19.91 -16.54 -12.64
C LEU A 44 -19.54 -15.79 -11.36
N GLU A 45 -20.52 -15.54 -10.49
CA GLU A 45 -20.33 -14.86 -9.21
C GLU A 45 -19.36 -15.61 -8.29
N THR A 46 -19.55 -16.91 -8.15
CA THR A 46 -18.70 -17.76 -7.30
C THR A 46 -17.24 -17.72 -7.74
N TYR A 47 -16.98 -17.81 -9.05
CA TYR A 47 -15.64 -17.72 -9.58
C TYR A 47 -15.03 -16.31 -9.40
N ALA A 48 -15.84 -15.28 -9.68
CA ALA A 48 -15.44 -13.87 -9.53
C ALA A 48 -15.10 -13.49 -8.08
N ILE A 49 -15.85 -14.00 -7.08
CA ILE A 49 -15.56 -13.82 -5.65
C ILE A 49 -14.23 -14.50 -5.28
N GLY A 50 -13.90 -15.64 -5.87
CA GLY A 50 -12.61 -16.31 -5.68
C GLY A 50 -11.39 -15.45 -6.04
N PHE A 51 -11.54 -14.49 -6.94
CA PHE A 51 -10.48 -13.53 -7.23
C PHE A 51 -10.22 -12.56 -6.07
N LEU A 52 -11.23 -12.17 -5.29
CA LEU A 52 -11.04 -11.29 -4.13
C LEU A 52 -10.11 -11.96 -3.11
N GLU A 53 -10.29 -13.25 -2.85
CA GLU A 53 -9.44 -13.98 -1.91
C GLU A 53 -8.01 -14.14 -2.43
N SER A 54 -7.85 -14.38 -3.73
CA SER A 54 -6.56 -14.75 -4.33
C SER A 54 -5.75 -13.59 -4.90
N HIS A 55 -6.37 -12.44 -5.18
CA HIS A 55 -5.72 -11.32 -5.88
C HIS A 55 -5.69 -10.01 -5.07
N LEU A 56 -6.52 -9.85 -4.03
CA LEU A 56 -6.43 -8.68 -3.16
C LEU A 56 -5.05 -8.61 -2.48
N PRO A 57 -4.51 -7.40 -2.30
CA PRO A 57 -3.28 -7.22 -1.53
C PRO A 57 -3.40 -7.79 -0.12
N SER A 58 -2.38 -8.48 0.34
CA SER A 58 -2.33 -9.02 1.70
C SER A 58 -2.34 -7.90 2.76
N ALA A 59 -2.70 -8.24 4.00
CA ALA A 59 -2.63 -7.29 5.11
C ALA A 59 -1.22 -6.67 5.25
N ALA A 60 -0.17 -7.48 5.08
CA ALA A 60 1.20 -6.99 5.10
C ALA A 60 1.47 -6.00 3.96
N THR A 61 1.00 -6.27 2.75
CA THR A 61 1.14 -5.34 1.61
C THR A 61 0.44 -4.01 1.89
N LEU A 62 -0.83 -4.05 2.35
CA LEU A 62 -1.62 -2.85 2.62
C LEU A 62 -1.04 -1.99 3.74
N THR A 63 -0.57 -2.62 4.82
CA THR A 63 -0.13 -1.89 6.01
C THR A 63 1.36 -1.59 6.07
N ARG A 64 2.20 -2.27 5.26
CA ARG A 64 3.68 -2.20 5.31
C ARG A 64 4.33 -1.86 3.98
N GLY A 65 3.57 -1.71 2.89
CA GLY A 65 4.12 -1.44 1.55
C GLY A 65 5.00 -0.19 1.49
N ASP A 66 4.71 0.80 2.35
CA ASP A 66 5.46 2.05 2.43
C ASP A 66 6.60 2.04 3.47
N GLN A 67 6.87 0.91 4.16
CA GLN A 67 7.84 0.87 5.27
C GLN A 67 9.28 1.18 4.86
N TYR A 68 9.63 1.01 3.59
CA TYR A 68 10.97 1.33 3.06
C TYR A 68 10.98 2.64 2.26
N SER A 69 9.96 3.49 2.41
CA SER A 69 9.88 4.80 1.79
C SER A 69 10.64 5.88 2.59
N ASP A 70 10.54 7.11 2.13
CA ASP A 70 11.09 8.32 2.78
C ASP A 70 10.30 8.79 4.00
N ILE A 71 9.07 8.30 4.18
CA ILE A 71 8.17 8.67 5.29
C ILE A 71 8.08 7.62 6.39
N CYS A 72 8.84 6.51 6.27
CA CYS A 72 8.91 5.47 7.30
C CYS A 72 10.34 4.98 7.52
N VAL A 73 10.72 4.90 8.77
CA VAL A 73 12.02 4.39 9.25
C VAL A 73 11.82 3.01 9.83
N THR A 74 12.69 2.06 9.45
CA THR A 74 12.66 0.68 9.93
C THR A 74 14.02 0.27 10.49
N THR A 75 14.07 -0.78 11.32
CA THR A 75 15.33 -1.28 11.89
C THR A 75 16.27 -1.91 10.86
N GLN A 76 15.78 -2.19 9.65
CA GLN A 76 16.56 -2.83 8.59
C GLN A 76 16.33 -2.13 7.26
N THR A 77 17.33 -2.15 6.41
CA THR A 77 17.22 -1.72 5.02
C THR A 77 16.84 -2.92 4.14
N GLU A 78 15.88 -2.72 3.24
CA GLU A 78 15.53 -3.66 2.18
C GLU A 78 16.75 -3.95 1.29
N GLY A 79 16.93 -5.21 0.86
CA GLY A 79 18.06 -5.59 -0.01
C GLY A 79 18.17 -4.74 -1.27
N PHE A 80 17.05 -4.35 -1.88
CA PHE A 80 17.00 -3.48 -3.05
C PHE A 80 17.64 -2.09 -2.82
N LEU A 81 17.64 -1.59 -1.58
CA LEU A 81 18.23 -0.30 -1.20
C LEU A 81 19.62 -0.44 -0.54
N LYS A 82 20.20 -1.62 -0.49
CA LYS A 82 21.57 -1.82 0.00
C LYS A 82 22.56 -1.83 -1.16
N THR A 83 23.76 -1.33 -0.90
CA THR A 83 24.89 -1.46 -1.83
C THR A 83 25.16 -2.94 -2.14
N GLY A 84 25.05 -3.33 -3.42
CA GLY A 84 25.23 -4.72 -3.84
C GLY A 84 24.21 -5.72 -3.28
N GLY A 85 23.14 -5.25 -2.63
CA GLY A 85 22.15 -6.09 -1.97
C GLY A 85 21.07 -6.69 -2.86
N TYR A 86 21.05 -6.33 -4.16
CA TYR A 86 20.08 -6.86 -5.13
C TYR A 86 20.68 -6.95 -6.53
N SER A 87 20.34 -8.01 -7.26
CA SER A 87 20.83 -8.29 -8.63
C SER A 87 19.82 -9.15 -9.39
N ALA A 88 20.04 -9.35 -10.69
CA ALA A 88 19.21 -10.25 -11.50
C ALA A 88 19.23 -11.70 -11.00
N GLN A 89 20.33 -12.15 -10.37
CA GLN A 89 20.44 -13.48 -9.76
C GLN A 89 19.56 -13.64 -8.51
N GLN A 90 19.31 -12.54 -7.77
CA GLN A 90 18.50 -12.54 -6.56
C GLN A 90 17.02 -12.27 -6.84
N ALA A 91 16.71 -11.72 -8.02
CA ALA A 91 15.35 -11.48 -8.46
C ALA A 91 14.59 -12.80 -8.63
N ASN A 92 13.34 -12.86 -8.17
CA ASN A 92 12.54 -14.10 -8.17
C ASN A 92 11.06 -13.91 -8.52
N ASN A 93 10.67 -12.71 -8.94
CA ASN A 93 9.27 -12.34 -9.15
C ASN A 93 8.76 -12.56 -10.60
N TRP A 94 9.40 -13.48 -11.36
CA TRP A 94 9.02 -13.89 -12.73
C TRP A 94 8.67 -15.39 -12.83
N ALA A 95 8.68 -16.14 -11.74
CA ALA A 95 8.40 -17.58 -11.75
C ALA A 95 6.93 -17.87 -12.11
N ARG A 96 6.65 -19.13 -12.47
CA ARG A 96 5.29 -19.61 -12.81
C ARG A 96 4.22 -19.14 -11.80
N GLY A 97 4.52 -19.19 -10.50
CA GLY A 97 3.62 -18.73 -9.45
C GLY A 97 3.25 -17.25 -9.55
N ASN A 98 4.13 -16.40 -10.09
CA ASN A 98 3.90 -14.97 -10.27
C ASN A 98 3.04 -14.65 -11.51
N TRP A 99 2.87 -15.60 -12.44
CA TRP A 99 2.02 -15.48 -13.63
C TRP A 99 0.69 -16.25 -13.51
N ARG A 100 0.59 -17.14 -12.53
CA ARG A 100 -0.62 -17.94 -12.29
C ARG A 100 -1.90 -17.08 -12.09
N PRO A 101 -1.86 -15.92 -11.40
CA PRO A 101 -3.04 -15.05 -11.31
C PRO A 101 -3.57 -14.64 -12.67
N LEU A 102 -2.71 -14.28 -13.62
CA LEU A 102 -3.10 -13.96 -14.98
C LEU A 102 -3.72 -15.15 -15.70
N TYR A 103 -3.10 -16.33 -15.58
CA TYR A 103 -3.64 -17.56 -16.18
C TYR A 103 -5.07 -17.82 -15.70
N ASN A 104 -5.33 -17.69 -14.41
CA ASN A 104 -6.65 -17.90 -13.82
C ASN A 104 -7.68 -16.88 -14.35
N VAL A 105 -7.28 -15.62 -14.51
CA VAL A 105 -8.14 -14.57 -15.06
C VAL A 105 -8.43 -14.81 -16.53
N ASN A 106 -7.44 -15.14 -17.35
CA ASN A 106 -7.63 -15.44 -18.76
C ASN A 106 -8.44 -16.72 -18.97
N TYR A 107 -8.23 -17.73 -18.13
CA TYR A 107 -9.06 -18.94 -18.12
C TYR A 107 -10.53 -18.61 -17.83
N TYR A 108 -10.79 -17.79 -16.84
CA TYR A 108 -12.13 -17.29 -16.55
C TYR A 108 -12.74 -16.53 -17.75
N LEU A 109 -12.04 -15.55 -18.31
CA LEU A 109 -12.50 -14.74 -19.44
C LEU A 109 -12.79 -15.57 -20.70
N LYS A 110 -12.08 -16.68 -20.89
CA LYS A 110 -12.32 -17.63 -21.97
C LYS A 110 -13.61 -18.41 -21.75
N HIS A 111 -13.75 -19.02 -20.58
CA HIS A 111 -14.83 -19.99 -20.30
C HIS A 111 -16.13 -19.34 -19.80
N MET A 112 -16.09 -18.11 -19.24
CA MET A 112 -17.30 -17.43 -18.82
C MET A 112 -18.30 -17.23 -19.97
N LYS A 113 -17.84 -17.22 -21.22
CA LYS A 113 -18.66 -17.11 -22.43
C LYS A 113 -19.64 -18.28 -22.58
N ASP A 114 -19.37 -19.42 -21.97
CA ASP A 114 -20.23 -20.60 -21.99
C ASP A 114 -21.53 -20.37 -21.20
N ALA A 115 -21.57 -19.35 -20.31
CA ALA A 115 -22.76 -18.93 -19.60
C ALA A 115 -23.76 -18.12 -20.46
N ALA A 116 -23.38 -17.65 -21.65
CA ALA A 116 -24.22 -16.77 -22.48
C ALA A 116 -25.63 -17.32 -22.81
N PRO A 117 -25.87 -18.66 -22.96
CA PRO A 117 -27.22 -19.17 -23.15
C PRO A 117 -28.13 -19.08 -21.92
N TYR A 118 -27.56 -18.88 -20.73
CA TYR A 118 -28.23 -18.97 -19.42
C TYR A 118 -28.33 -17.62 -18.69
N VAL A 119 -27.61 -16.59 -19.14
CA VAL A 119 -27.42 -15.33 -18.45
C VAL A 119 -27.63 -14.17 -19.42
N ASP A 120 -28.29 -13.09 -18.97
CA ASP A 120 -28.54 -11.90 -19.82
C ASP A 120 -27.22 -11.15 -20.14
N ASP A 121 -27.28 -10.36 -21.23
CA ASP A 121 -26.11 -9.64 -21.76
C ASP A 121 -25.51 -8.62 -20.76
N ALA A 122 -26.33 -7.95 -19.96
CA ALA A 122 -25.85 -6.98 -18.99
C ALA A 122 -25.08 -7.67 -17.85
N THR A 123 -25.57 -8.81 -17.39
CA THR A 123 -24.90 -9.65 -16.38
C THR A 123 -23.63 -10.25 -16.96
N MET A 124 -23.64 -10.75 -18.20
CA MET A 124 -22.44 -11.23 -18.89
C MET A 124 -21.35 -10.16 -18.96
N LYS A 125 -21.71 -8.95 -19.39
CA LYS A 125 -20.75 -7.82 -19.47
C LYS A 125 -20.23 -7.38 -18.11
N HIS A 126 -21.06 -7.44 -17.06
CA HIS A 126 -20.60 -7.19 -15.70
C HIS A 126 -19.48 -8.14 -15.30
N TYR A 127 -19.67 -9.44 -15.45
CA TYR A 127 -18.69 -10.43 -15.05
C TYR A 127 -17.46 -10.48 -15.98
N GLU A 128 -17.60 -10.14 -17.27
CA GLU A 128 -16.46 -9.89 -18.14
C GLU A 128 -15.66 -8.68 -17.64
N GLY A 129 -16.32 -7.62 -17.23
CA GLY A 129 -15.70 -6.44 -16.63
C GLY A 129 -14.90 -6.77 -15.36
N VAL A 130 -15.42 -7.67 -14.51
CA VAL A 130 -14.69 -8.17 -13.33
C VAL A 130 -13.39 -8.89 -13.73
N GLY A 131 -13.42 -9.77 -14.74
CA GLY A 131 -12.22 -10.43 -15.22
C GLY A 131 -11.20 -9.45 -15.81
N ARG A 132 -11.66 -8.50 -16.64
CA ARG A 132 -10.80 -7.47 -17.22
C ARG A 132 -10.20 -6.53 -16.17
N PHE A 133 -10.93 -6.20 -15.11
CA PHE A 133 -10.43 -5.44 -13.95
C PHE A 133 -9.20 -6.13 -13.32
N TRP A 134 -9.26 -7.42 -13.08
CA TRP A 134 -8.14 -8.17 -12.50
C TRP A 134 -6.96 -8.32 -13.47
N ARG A 135 -7.21 -8.46 -14.78
CA ARG A 135 -6.14 -8.49 -15.79
C ARG A 135 -5.42 -7.16 -15.86
N ALA A 136 -6.16 -6.05 -15.87
CA ALA A 136 -5.59 -4.71 -15.85
C ALA A 136 -4.71 -4.47 -14.62
N TRP A 137 -5.19 -4.85 -13.42
CA TRP A 137 -4.41 -4.71 -12.20
C TRP A 137 -3.13 -5.55 -12.24
N PHE A 138 -3.23 -6.80 -12.67
CA PHE A 138 -2.07 -7.69 -12.80
C PHE A 138 -1.00 -7.07 -13.73
N TYR A 139 -1.39 -6.61 -14.91
CA TYR A 139 -0.43 -6.05 -15.86
C TYR A 139 0.15 -4.72 -15.41
N TRP A 140 -0.62 -3.88 -14.77
CA TRP A 140 -0.09 -2.66 -14.17
C TRP A 140 1.02 -2.96 -13.13
N ASP A 141 0.82 -3.94 -12.25
CA ASP A 141 1.85 -4.35 -11.29
C ASP A 141 3.12 -4.89 -12.00
N LYS A 142 2.94 -5.65 -13.09
CA LYS A 142 4.07 -6.14 -13.89
C LYS A 142 4.82 -5.00 -14.58
N VAL A 143 4.10 -4.06 -15.20
CA VAL A 143 4.69 -2.92 -15.90
C VAL A 143 5.39 -1.96 -14.91
N LYS A 144 4.83 -1.71 -13.72
CA LYS A 144 5.51 -0.96 -12.65
C LYS A 144 6.85 -1.60 -12.28
N THR A 145 6.88 -2.92 -12.23
CA THR A 145 8.06 -3.67 -11.79
C THR A 145 9.12 -3.77 -12.87
N PHE A 146 8.73 -4.14 -14.10
CA PHE A 146 9.68 -4.56 -15.14
C PHE A 146 9.72 -3.66 -16.38
N GLY A 147 8.79 -2.72 -16.53
CA GLY A 147 8.60 -1.98 -17.78
C GLY A 147 7.94 -2.86 -18.85
N ASP A 148 8.70 -3.27 -19.86
CA ASP A 148 8.22 -4.16 -20.91
C ASP A 148 7.96 -5.57 -20.38
N VAL A 149 6.82 -6.15 -20.74
CA VAL A 149 6.41 -7.52 -20.33
C VAL A 149 5.59 -8.18 -21.44
N PRO A 150 5.59 -9.51 -21.58
CA PRO A 150 4.76 -10.18 -22.57
C PRO A 150 3.27 -10.04 -22.22
N TRP A 151 2.45 -9.62 -23.19
CA TRP A 151 0.99 -9.58 -23.06
C TRP A 151 0.36 -10.90 -23.46
N TYR A 152 -0.51 -11.43 -22.60
CA TYR A 152 -1.33 -12.60 -22.87
C TYR A 152 -2.78 -12.30 -22.51
N ASP A 153 -3.70 -12.51 -23.43
CA ASP A 153 -5.15 -12.33 -23.26
C ASP A 153 -5.94 -13.64 -23.29
N GLU A 154 -5.25 -14.76 -23.52
CA GLU A 154 -5.79 -16.14 -23.46
C GLU A 154 -4.93 -16.98 -22.49
N PRO A 155 -5.49 -18.08 -21.94
CA PRO A 155 -4.68 -19.06 -21.21
C PRO A 155 -3.68 -19.72 -22.18
N ILE A 156 -2.42 -19.74 -21.82
CA ILE A 156 -1.37 -20.35 -22.65
C ILE A 156 -1.48 -21.87 -22.59
N ASP A 157 -1.49 -22.52 -23.75
CA ASP A 157 -1.38 -23.96 -23.86
C ASP A 157 0.06 -24.39 -23.51
N PRO A 158 0.26 -25.41 -22.66
CA PRO A 158 1.58 -25.94 -22.36
C PRO A 158 2.38 -26.45 -23.59
N ASP A 159 1.71 -26.78 -24.68
CA ASP A 159 2.32 -27.25 -25.93
C ASP A 159 2.54 -26.13 -26.96
N ASP A 160 2.20 -24.85 -26.63
CA ASP A 160 2.41 -23.69 -27.48
C ASP A 160 3.73 -23.01 -27.17
N ASP A 161 4.81 -23.51 -27.75
CA ASP A 161 6.17 -22.96 -27.58
C ASP A 161 6.29 -21.49 -28.02
N GLU A 162 5.52 -21.04 -29.02
CA GLU A 162 5.57 -19.67 -29.51
C GLU A 162 5.08 -18.70 -28.41
N GLN A 163 3.99 -19.03 -27.74
CA GLN A 163 3.48 -18.23 -26.63
C GLN A 163 4.32 -18.38 -25.37
N LEU A 164 4.79 -19.59 -25.04
CA LEU A 164 5.60 -19.85 -23.86
C LEU A 164 6.94 -19.10 -23.88
N TYR A 165 7.56 -18.99 -25.05
CA TYR A 165 8.83 -18.31 -25.24
C TYR A 165 8.71 -16.95 -25.92
N LYS A 166 7.53 -16.32 -25.84
CA LYS A 166 7.30 -14.96 -26.33
C LYS A 166 8.26 -13.96 -25.66
N GLY A 167 8.72 -12.97 -26.43
CA GLY A 167 9.48 -11.83 -25.93
C GLY A 167 8.62 -10.83 -25.17
N ARG A 168 9.23 -9.78 -24.65
CA ARG A 168 8.54 -8.68 -23.98
C ARG A 168 7.87 -7.76 -25.00
N ASP A 169 6.61 -7.45 -24.78
CA ASP A 169 5.91 -6.38 -25.51
C ASP A 169 6.27 -5.02 -24.88
N PRO A 170 6.35 -3.95 -25.67
CA PRO A 170 6.65 -2.62 -25.17
C PRO A 170 5.62 -2.14 -24.11
N ARG A 171 6.09 -1.39 -23.09
CA ARG A 171 5.25 -0.76 -22.08
C ARG A 171 4.02 -0.06 -22.67
N ASP A 172 4.21 0.70 -23.75
CA ASP A 172 3.12 1.46 -24.39
C ASP A 172 1.99 0.55 -24.88
N TYR A 173 2.35 -0.57 -25.52
CA TYR A 173 1.37 -1.54 -25.98
C TYR A 173 0.62 -2.19 -24.80
N VAL A 174 1.35 -2.63 -23.79
CA VAL A 174 0.75 -3.29 -22.61
C VAL A 174 -0.15 -2.33 -21.86
N MET A 175 0.29 -1.08 -21.64
CA MET A 175 -0.52 -0.08 -20.93
C MET A 175 -1.76 0.34 -21.73
N GLN A 176 -1.69 0.38 -23.08
CA GLN A 176 -2.87 0.59 -23.90
C GLN A 176 -3.90 -0.53 -23.70
N LYS A 177 -3.45 -1.80 -23.62
CA LYS A 177 -4.32 -2.94 -23.31
C LYS A 177 -4.91 -2.87 -21.91
N VAL A 178 -4.13 -2.41 -20.95
CA VAL A 178 -4.62 -2.13 -19.57
C VAL A 178 -5.73 -1.07 -19.60
N LEU A 179 -5.56 0.01 -20.36
CA LEU A 179 -6.59 1.06 -20.48
C LEU A 179 -7.86 0.53 -21.13
N GLU A 180 -7.76 -0.27 -22.21
CA GLU A 180 -8.90 -0.94 -22.86
C GLU A 180 -9.68 -1.82 -21.85
N ASP A 181 -9.00 -2.58 -21.01
CA ASP A 181 -9.63 -3.40 -19.98
C ASP A 181 -10.30 -2.56 -18.88
N LEU A 182 -9.68 -1.47 -18.46
CA LEU A 182 -10.24 -0.53 -17.48
C LEU A 182 -11.46 0.21 -18.03
N ASP A 183 -11.42 0.63 -19.29
CA ASP A 183 -12.54 1.29 -19.95
C ASP A 183 -13.76 0.37 -20.05
N PHE A 184 -13.51 -0.89 -20.39
CA PHE A 184 -14.57 -1.89 -20.41
C PHE A 184 -15.15 -2.11 -19.02
N ALA A 185 -14.29 -2.33 -18.00
CA ALA A 185 -14.72 -2.56 -16.63
C ALA A 185 -15.49 -1.35 -16.05
N ALA A 186 -15.00 -0.13 -16.26
CA ALA A 186 -15.66 1.10 -15.83
C ALA A 186 -17.01 1.33 -16.54
N THR A 187 -17.17 0.83 -17.77
CA THR A 187 -18.42 0.96 -18.53
C THR A 187 -19.45 -0.08 -18.11
N TRP A 188 -19.04 -1.34 -17.96
CA TRP A 188 -19.95 -2.47 -17.90
C TRP A 188 -20.08 -3.13 -16.54
N CYS A 189 -19.12 -2.94 -15.60
CA CYS A 189 -19.37 -3.38 -14.23
C CYS A 189 -20.61 -2.69 -13.67
N SER A 190 -21.45 -3.45 -13.00
CA SER A 190 -22.74 -2.98 -12.50
C SER A 190 -22.58 -2.00 -11.34
N LYS A 191 -23.45 -0.98 -11.27
CA LYS A 191 -23.63 -0.11 -10.10
C LYS A 191 -24.95 -0.40 -9.34
N ALA A 192 -25.55 -1.54 -9.59
CA ALA A 192 -26.77 -1.94 -8.90
C ALA A 192 -26.51 -2.08 -7.39
N SER A 193 -27.52 -1.73 -6.57
CA SER A 193 -27.40 -1.69 -5.11
C SER A 193 -26.93 -3.00 -4.48
N LYS A 194 -27.21 -4.15 -5.13
CA LYS A 194 -26.73 -5.47 -4.66
C LYS A 194 -25.20 -5.62 -4.69
N TYR A 195 -24.48 -4.76 -5.41
CA TYR A 195 -23.02 -4.79 -5.51
C TYR A 195 -22.33 -3.61 -4.79
N VAL A 196 -23.09 -2.61 -4.36
CA VAL A 196 -22.55 -1.44 -3.66
C VAL A 196 -22.49 -1.68 -2.16
N ASN A 197 -21.38 -1.35 -1.52
CA ASN A 197 -21.13 -1.60 -0.09
C ASN A 197 -21.18 -3.11 0.30
N THR A 198 -20.84 -3.98 -0.64
CA THR A 198 -20.83 -5.44 -0.44
C THR A 198 -19.44 -6.05 -0.69
N ASN A 199 -18.44 -5.20 -0.79
CA ASN A 199 -17.02 -5.57 -0.96
C ASN A 199 -16.75 -6.49 -2.16
N VAL A 200 -17.45 -6.28 -3.27
CA VAL A 200 -17.23 -6.97 -4.56
C VAL A 200 -16.86 -5.97 -5.65
N ILE A 201 -16.28 -6.47 -6.73
CA ILE A 201 -15.92 -5.63 -7.87
C ILE A 201 -17.20 -5.12 -8.53
N ASN A 202 -17.36 -3.80 -8.56
CA ASN A 202 -18.45 -3.08 -9.15
C ASN A 202 -17.91 -1.89 -9.97
N ARG A 203 -18.79 -1.08 -10.57
CA ARG A 203 -18.39 0.06 -11.41
C ARG A 203 -17.52 1.05 -10.65
N TYR A 204 -17.82 1.35 -9.39
CA TYR A 204 -17.05 2.32 -8.61
C TYR A 204 -15.66 1.80 -8.23
N VAL A 205 -15.54 0.50 -7.98
CA VAL A 205 -14.24 -0.15 -7.79
C VAL A 205 -13.41 -0.11 -9.07
N ALA A 206 -14.04 -0.34 -10.24
CA ALA A 206 -13.35 -0.24 -11.53
C ALA A 206 -12.89 1.19 -11.82
N LEU A 207 -13.71 2.20 -11.55
CA LEU A 207 -13.36 3.63 -11.68
C LEU A 207 -12.23 4.02 -10.73
N ALA A 208 -12.23 3.50 -9.50
CA ALA A 208 -11.16 3.76 -8.53
C ALA A 208 -9.81 3.20 -9.00
N LEU A 209 -9.78 1.97 -9.51
CA LEU A 209 -8.57 1.39 -10.09
C LEU A 209 -8.12 2.17 -11.34
N LYS A 210 -9.05 2.54 -12.23
CA LYS A 210 -8.75 3.34 -13.42
C LYS A 210 -8.14 4.69 -13.04
N SER A 211 -8.73 5.40 -12.06
CA SER A 211 -8.18 6.65 -11.53
C SER A 211 -6.75 6.49 -11.03
N ARG A 212 -6.47 5.46 -10.22
CA ARG A 212 -5.13 5.17 -9.67
C ARG A 212 -4.12 4.86 -10.78
N ILE A 213 -4.45 3.96 -11.70
CA ILE A 213 -3.54 3.54 -12.78
C ILE A 213 -3.26 4.69 -13.74
N CYS A 214 -4.29 5.46 -14.11
CA CYS A 214 -4.15 6.57 -15.04
C CYS A 214 -3.32 7.72 -14.43
N LEU A 215 -3.47 8.02 -13.13
CA LEU A 215 -2.60 8.97 -12.44
C LEU A 215 -1.14 8.49 -12.44
N TYR A 216 -0.93 7.21 -12.09
CA TYR A 216 0.41 6.63 -12.08
C TYR A 216 1.07 6.75 -13.45
N GLU A 217 0.42 6.25 -14.49
CA GLU A 217 0.99 6.22 -15.85
C GLU A 217 1.18 7.63 -16.41
N GLY A 218 0.21 8.53 -16.23
CA GLY A 218 0.32 9.91 -16.69
C GLY A 218 1.50 10.66 -16.07
N THR A 219 1.68 10.54 -14.75
CA THR A 219 2.81 11.17 -14.06
C THR A 219 4.12 10.45 -14.33
N TRP A 220 4.13 9.11 -14.41
CA TRP A 220 5.31 8.37 -14.84
C TRP A 220 5.79 8.87 -16.19
N ARG A 221 4.94 8.95 -17.20
CA ARG A 221 5.29 9.46 -18.53
C ARG A 221 5.85 10.88 -18.46
N LYS A 222 5.20 11.78 -17.75
CA LYS A 222 5.63 13.16 -17.59
C LYS A 222 7.04 13.27 -17.02
N TYR A 223 7.30 12.59 -15.91
CA TYR A 223 8.56 12.75 -15.17
C TYR A 223 9.70 11.87 -15.72
N HIS A 224 9.38 10.79 -16.46
CA HIS A 224 10.38 9.95 -17.12
C HIS A 224 10.58 10.30 -18.61
N GLY A 225 9.90 11.34 -19.11
CA GLY A 225 10.10 11.86 -20.45
C GLY A 225 9.54 10.98 -21.57
N LEU A 226 8.42 10.31 -21.30
CA LEU A 226 7.65 9.53 -22.29
C LEU A 226 6.47 10.36 -22.83
N ASP A 227 6.05 10.08 -24.05
CA ASP A 227 4.91 10.73 -24.69
C ASP A 227 3.57 10.28 -24.09
N GLY A 228 2.48 11.06 -24.32
CA GLY A 228 1.11 10.69 -23.98
C GLY A 228 0.71 10.92 -22.52
N SER A 229 1.51 11.63 -21.72
CA SER A 229 1.20 11.95 -20.31
C SER A 229 -0.17 12.61 -20.14
N GLU A 230 -0.51 13.60 -20.99
CA GLU A 230 -1.76 14.35 -20.91
C GLU A 230 -2.99 13.45 -21.06
N GLU A 231 -2.98 12.52 -22.00
CA GLU A 231 -4.08 11.59 -22.24
C GLU A 231 -4.41 10.76 -21.00
N TRP A 232 -3.38 10.22 -20.34
CA TRP A 232 -3.52 9.43 -19.12
C TRP A 232 -4.03 10.28 -17.94
N LEU A 233 -3.52 11.50 -17.78
CA LEU A 233 -4.00 12.42 -16.73
C LEU A 233 -5.45 12.81 -16.96
N ARG A 234 -5.89 13.04 -18.20
CA ARG A 234 -7.29 13.29 -18.53
C ARG A 234 -8.18 12.07 -18.27
N ALA A 235 -7.69 10.86 -18.55
CA ALA A 235 -8.41 9.63 -18.21
C ALA A 235 -8.55 9.45 -16.68
N CYS A 236 -7.54 9.85 -15.90
CA CYS A 236 -7.61 9.90 -14.44
C CYS A 236 -8.69 10.86 -13.96
N VAL A 237 -8.69 12.09 -14.48
CA VAL A 237 -9.71 13.11 -14.16
C VAL A 237 -11.12 12.59 -14.47
N ALA A 238 -11.34 12.07 -15.67
CA ALA A 238 -12.66 11.57 -16.09
C ALA A 238 -13.16 10.45 -15.16
N ALA A 239 -12.30 9.48 -14.81
CA ALA A 239 -12.68 8.40 -13.90
C ALA A 239 -12.98 8.90 -12.48
N SER A 240 -12.20 9.88 -11.99
CA SER A 240 -12.39 10.47 -10.68
C SER A 240 -13.66 11.31 -10.60
N GLU A 241 -13.90 12.20 -11.59
CA GLU A 241 -15.09 13.04 -11.67
C GLU A 241 -16.38 12.19 -11.81
N GLU A 242 -16.34 11.11 -12.59
CA GLU A 242 -17.48 10.18 -12.72
C GLU A 242 -17.78 9.50 -11.37
N LEU A 243 -16.77 8.98 -10.68
CA LEU A 243 -16.96 8.36 -9.38
C LEU A 243 -17.49 9.37 -8.36
N MET A 244 -16.92 10.56 -8.28
CA MET A 244 -17.34 11.61 -7.36
C MET A 244 -18.77 12.10 -7.63
N GLY A 245 -19.20 12.12 -8.89
CA GLY A 245 -20.52 12.62 -9.29
C GLY A 245 -21.66 11.59 -9.19
N ASP A 246 -21.36 10.30 -9.32
CA ASP A 246 -22.37 9.23 -9.47
C ASP A 246 -22.40 8.26 -8.26
N SER A 247 -21.39 8.26 -7.39
CA SER A 247 -21.29 7.27 -6.32
C SER A 247 -21.94 7.73 -5.00
N PRO A 248 -22.29 6.78 -4.10
CA PRO A 248 -22.78 7.11 -2.76
C PRO A 248 -21.65 7.44 -1.76
N TYR A 249 -20.38 7.41 -2.20
CA TYR A 249 -19.24 7.56 -1.31
C TYR A 249 -18.96 9.02 -0.96
N SER A 250 -18.51 9.24 0.27
CA SER A 250 -18.07 10.52 0.79
C SER A 250 -17.04 10.29 1.90
N LEU A 251 -16.39 11.35 2.39
CA LEU A 251 -15.49 11.22 3.53
C LEU A 251 -16.25 10.86 4.81
N VAL A 252 -15.66 10.01 5.63
CA VAL A 252 -16.09 9.84 7.03
C VAL A 252 -15.77 11.13 7.76
N SER A 253 -16.80 11.96 7.99
CA SER A 253 -16.66 13.29 8.59
C SER A 253 -17.88 13.60 9.43
N THR A 254 -17.72 13.56 10.76
CA THR A 254 -18.73 13.95 11.75
C THR A 254 -18.26 15.25 12.40
N ALA A 255 -19.09 16.27 12.39
CA ALA A 255 -18.78 17.56 13.01
C ALA A 255 -18.56 17.39 14.52
N GLY A 256 -17.50 18.00 15.06
CA GLY A 256 -17.08 17.86 16.44
C GLY A 256 -16.25 16.60 16.75
N GLU A 257 -15.98 15.76 15.74
CA GLU A 257 -15.18 14.54 15.88
C GLU A 257 -13.91 14.55 15.03
N GLU A 258 -13.39 15.74 14.69
CA GLU A 258 -12.22 15.93 13.82
C GLU A 258 -10.98 15.22 14.36
N THR A 259 -10.94 14.98 15.68
CA THR A 259 -9.85 14.26 16.37
C THR A 259 -9.89 12.75 16.17
N THR A 260 -10.95 12.19 15.59
CA THR A 260 -11.17 10.74 15.44
C THR A 260 -11.67 10.33 14.04
N ASN A 261 -12.22 11.27 13.24
CA ASN A 261 -12.81 10.97 11.94
C ASN A 261 -11.88 10.18 11.02
N TYR A 262 -10.60 10.56 10.96
CA TYR A 262 -9.61 9.88 10.12
C TYR A 262 -9.36 8.43 10.60
N SER A 263 -9.15 8.25 11.90
CA SER A 263 -8.79 6.93 12.45
C SER A 263 -9.95 5.92 12.42
N LYS A 264 -11.21 6.37 12.39
CA LYS A 264 -12.39 5.49 12.28
C LYS A 264 -12.34 4.61 11.02
N VAL A 265 -11.79 5.14 9.92
CA VAL A 265 -11.66 4.42 8.64
C VAL A 265 -10.79 3.17 8.78
N PHE A 266 -9.84 3.16 9.72
CA PHE A 266 -8.80 2.13 9.85
C PHE A 266 -8.96 1.22 11.07
N LYS A 267 -9.90 1.51 11.98
CA LYS A 267 -10.03 0.81 13.26
C LYS A 267 -11.28 -0.06 13.36
N SER A 268 -12.18 0.00 12.38
CA SER A 268 -13.43 -0.75 12.39
C SER A 268 -13.24 -2.16 11.82
N GLU A 269 -13.89 -3.16 12.44
CA GLU A 269 -13.98 -4.52 11.91
C GLU A 269 -14.80 -4.51 10.61
N GLU A 270 -16.00 -3.91 10.63
CA GLU A 270 -16.75 -3.65 9.40
C GLU A 270 -16.17 -2.43 8.68
N PRO A 271 -15.92 -2.51 7.34
CA PRO A 271 -15.44 -1.38 6.57
C PRO A 271 -16.36 -0.16 6.69
N GLN A 272 -15.78 1.03 6.82
CA GLN A 272 -16.56 2.27 6.81
C GLN A 272 -17.03 2.59 5.39
N TYR A 273 -18.06 1.91 4.91
CA TYR A 273 -18.57 2.00 3.54
C TYR A 273 -19.06 3.39 3.11
N THR A 274 -19.16 4.35 4.04
CA THR A 274 -19.30 5.76 3.66
C THR A 274 -18.10 6.24 2.84
N GLU A 275 -16.88 5.78 3.17
CA GLU A 275 -15.64 6.21 2.51
C GLU A 275 -14.92 5.05 1.81
N VAL A 276 -15.01 3.83 2.34
CA VAL A 276 -14.31 2.65 1.83
C VAL A 276 -15.07 2.08 0.63
N ILE A 277 -14.39 2.02 -0.52
CA ILE A 277 -14.94 1.53 -1.79
C ILE A 277 -14.69 0.03 -1.94
N LEU A 278 -13.50 -0.44 -1.54
CA LEU A 278 -13.10 -1.84 -1.49
C LEU A 278 -12.15 -2.06 -0.32
N ALA A 279 -12.32 -3.15 0.41
CA ALA A 279 -11.47 -3.54 1.52
C ALA A 279 -10.96 -4.98 1.41
N ASN A 280 -9.84 -5.27 2.06
CA ASN A 280 -9.53 -6.61 2.51
C ASN A 280 -10.15 -6.77 3.90
N GLU A 281 -11.27 -7.48 3.97
CA GLU A 281 -12.06 -7.61 5.18
C GLU A 281 -11.47 -8.63 6.15
N PHE A 282 -11.50 -8.28 7.42
CA PHE A 282 -11.14 -9.15 8.53
C PHE A 282 -12.29 -9.20 9.52
N ASN A 283 -12.47 -10.31 10.21
CA ASN A 283 -13.63 -10.53 11.06
C ASN A 283 -13.32 -11.55 12.17
N ALA A 284 -13.51 -11.16 13.43
CA ALA A 284 -13.24 -12.01 14.58
C ALA A 284 -14.16 -13.24 14.64
N THR A 285 -15.44 -13.11 14.22
CA THR A 285 -16.40 -14.22 14.21
C THR A 285 -16.01 -15.31 13.21
N LEU A 286 -15.37 -14.93 12.09
CA LEU A 286 -14.87 -15.84 11.07
C LEU A 286 -13.43 -16.29 11.31
N ASN A 287 -12.81 -15.92 12.43
CA ASN A 287 -11.39 -16.18 12.74
C ASN A 287 -10.43 -15.65 11.65
N ARG A 288 -10.80 -14.57 10.98
CA ARG A 288 -9.97 -13.92 9.97
C ARG A 288 -9.26 -12.72 10.58
N PHE A 289 -7.98 -12.86 10.88
CA PHE A 289 -7.18 -11.88 11.59
C PHE A 289 -5.92 -11.50 10.82
N HIS A 290 -5.34 -10.34 11.18
CA HIS A 290 -4.02 -9.89 10.76
C HIS A 290 -3.20 -9.39 11.96
N ASP A 291 -1.97 -8.97 11.74
CA ASP A 291 -1.00 -8.63 12.79
C ASP A 291 -0.66 -7.13 12.89
N ALA A 292 -1.43 -6.23 12.28
CA ALA A 292 -1.04 -4.83 12.18
C ALA A 292 -0.93 -4.12 13.54
N SER A 293 -1.85 -4.38 14.50
CA SER A 293 -1.72 -3.81 15.85
C SER A 293 -0.46 -4.29 16.57
N TRP A 294 -0.15 -5.59 16.48
CA TRP A 294 1.11 -6.11 17.01
C TRP A 294 2.33 -5.48 16.34
N TYR A 295 2.29 -5.37 15.03
CA TYR A 295 3.42 -4.88 14.24
C TYR A 295 3.78 -3.41 14.54
N TYR A 296 2.79 -2.55 14.79
CA TYR A 296 3.01 -1.11 15.00
C TYR A 296 2.95 -0.67 16.46
N ALA A 297 2.16 -1.35 17.32
CA ALA A 297 1.84 -0.84 18.64
C ALA A 297 2.32 -1.72 19.80
N SER A 298 2.64 -3.01 19.57
CA SER A 298 3.10 -3.87 20.66
C SER A 298 4.39 -3.38 21.32
N GLY A 299 4.53 -3.64 22.61
CA GLY A 299 5.73 -3.33 23.36
C GLY A 299 6.97 -4.10 22.92
N SER A 300 6.78 -5.26 22.25
CA SER A 300 7.87 -6.13 21.81
C SER A 300 8.35 -5.88 20.38
N TYR A 301 7.50 -5.33 19.51
CA TYR A 301 7.83 -5.16 18.09
C TYR A 301 7.60 -3.75 17.55
N GLY A 302 6.58 -3.04 18.03
CA GLY A 302 6.14 -1.76 17.45
C GLY A 302 7.18 -0.65 17.43
N GLN A 303 8.21 -0.69 18.28
CA GLN A 303 9.32 0.26 18.27
C GLN A 303 10.23 0.15 17.02
N ARG A 304 10.03 -0.85 16.16
CA ARG A 304 10.85 -1.09 14.95
C ARG A 304 10.41 -0.27 13.73
N ASN A 305 9.38 0.56 13.88
CA ASN A 305 8.85 1.40 12.81
C ASN A 305 8.51 2.78 13.36
N SER A 306 8.92 3.83 12.67
CA SER A 306 8.68 5.22 13.08
C SER A 306 8.58 6.14 11.86
N GLY A 307 7.89 7.27 11.99
CA GLY A 307 7.93 8.35 11.02
C GLY A 307 9.21 9.19 11.18
N PRO A 308 9.74 9.83 10.13
CA PRO A 308 10.80 10.83 10.26
C PRO A 308 10.23 12.21 10.54
N LYS A 309 11.03 13.09 11.19
CA LYS A 309 10.68 14.48 11.45
C LYS A 309 10.34 15.26 10.19
N ALA A 310 11.02 14.94 9.08
CA ALA A 310 10.74 15.57 7.80
C ALA A 310 9.28 15.38 7.36
N PHE A 311 8.71 14.21 7.59
CA PHE A 311 7.30 13.95 7.32
C PHE A 311 6.39 14.64 8.34
N VAL A 312 6.71 14.57 9.63
CA VAL A 312 5.95 15.25 10.70
C VAL A 312 5.85 16.76 10.43
N ASN A 313 6.90 17.38 9.90
CA ASN A 313 6.92 18.78 9.52
C ASN A 313 5.97 19.14 8.36
N MET A 314 5.52 18.18 7.55
CA MET A 314 4.56 18.42 6.47
C MET A 314 3.15 18.76 6.98
N TYR A 315 2.78 18.31 8.19
CA TYR A 315 1.47 18.60 8.77
C TYR A 315 1.32 20.09 9.06
N LEU A 316 0.18 20.67 8.74
CA LEU A 316 -0.14 22.07 8.97
C LEU A 316 -0.57 22.33 10.43
N ASN A 317 -0.62 23.59 10.83
CA ASN A 317 -1.36 24.04 11.99
C ASN A 317 -2.87 24.04 11.69
N LEU A 318 -3.73 24.01 12.71
CA LEU A 318 -5.19 24.01 12.56
C LEU A 318 -5.71 25.25 11.82
N ASP A 319 -5.04 26.39 11.94
CA ASP A 319 -5.37 27.62 11.21
C ASP A 319 -4.94 27.59 9.73
N GLY A 320 -4.37 26.47 9.26
CA GLY A 320 -3.89 26.29 7.89
C GLY A 320 -2.50 26.86 7.62
N THR A 321 -1.84 27.46 8.61
CA THR A 321 -0.46 27.95 8.47
C THR A 321 0.55 26.80 8.49
N ARG A 322 1.73 27.02 7.94
CA ARG A 322 2.81 26.04 7.90
C ARG A 322 3.52 25.99 9.25
N PHE A 323 3.68 24.81 9.82
CA PHE A 323 4.45 24.65 11.06
C PHE A 323 5.90 25.09 10.90
N THR A 324 6.46 24.87 9.73
CA THR A 324 7.87 25.17 9.40
C THR A 324 8.15 26.64 9.20
N ASP A 325 7.13 27.51 9.07
CA ASP A 325 7.30 28.96 9.02
C ASP A 325 7.64 29.57 10.39
N LYS A 326 7.45 28.79 11.47
CA LYS A 326 7.83 29.22 12.82
C LYS A 326 9.35 29.09 13.00
N ASP A 327 9.99 30.17 13.43
CA ASP A 327 11.41 30.18 13.80
C ASP A 327 11.69 29.11 14.86
N GLY A 328 12.70 28.27 14.60
CA GLY A 328 13.08 27.20 15.49
C GLY A 328 12.09 26.00 15.51
N SER A 329 11.23 25.85 14.50
CA SER A 329 10.31 24.70 14.38
C SER A 329 11.00 23.36 14.55
N ASN A 330 12.21 23.18 14.00
CA ASN A 330 13.02 21.96 14.16
C ASN A 330 13.49 21.71 15.61
N LYS A 331 13.48 22.73 16.47
CA LYS A 331 13.86 22.67 17.89
C LYS A 331 12.67 22.58 18.83
N THR A 332 11.45 22.40 18.30
CA THR A 332 10.26 22.18 19.13
C THR A 332 10.40 20.83 19.82
N GLN A 333 10.17 20.81 21.15
CA GLN A 333 10.22 19.59 21.95
C GLN A 333 9.01 18.72 21.66
N PHE A 334 9.16 17.40 21.80
CA PHE A 334 8.09 16.43 21.52
C PHE A 334 6.76 16.78 22.21
N LYS A 335 6.79 17.16 23.48
CA LYS A 335 5.58 17.52 24.25
C LYS A 335 4.78 18.68 23.68
N ASP A 336 5.44 19.60 22.94
CA ASP A 336 4.85 20.83 22.41
C ASP A 336 4.56 20.73 20.90
N GLU A 337 5.08 19.70 20.23
CA GLU A 337 5.09 19.59 18.76
C GLU A 337 3.71 19.27 18.16
N PHE A 338 2.79 18.73 18.95
CA PHE A 338 1.48 18.26 18.49
C PHE A 338 0.33 19.22 18.81
N ALA A 339 0.58 20.26 19.59
CA ALA A 339 -0.43 21.23 19.99
C ALA A 339 -0.82 22.13 18.82
N GLY A 340 -2.12 22.28 18.56
CA GLY A 340 -2.63 23.16 17.50
C GLY A 340 -2.31 22.69 16.08
N ARG A 341 -1.94 21.43 15.88
CA ARG A 341 -1.61 20.81 14.58
C ARG A 341 -2.77 19.97 14.04
N ASP A 342 -2.74 19.74 12.73
CA ASP A 342 -3.60 18.81 11.99
C ASP A 342 -3.89 17.55 12.82
N TYR A 343 -5.17 17.27 13.05
CA TYR A 343 -5.53 16.16 13.92
C TYR A 343 -5.20 14.78 13.38
N ARG A 344 -4.88 14.63 12.08
CA ARG A 344 -4.35 13.38 11.55
C ARG A 344 -2.99 13.03 12.16
N LEU A 345 -2.21 14.03 12.58
CA LEU A 345 -0.90 13.81 13.22
C LEU A 345 -1.03 12.95 14.48
N ARG A 346 -2.00 13.26 15.36
CA ARG A 346 -2.25 12.48 16.59
C ARG A 346 -3.02 11.18 16.36
N GLN A 347 -3.64 11.00 15.20
CA GLN A 347 -4.29 9.76 14.79
C GLN A 347 -3.32 8.82 14.06
N THR A 348 -2.15 9.31 13.70
CA THR A 348 -1.09 8.59 12.99
C THR A 348 0.03 8.14 13.92
N PHE A 349 0.42 9.00 14.88
CA PHE A 349 1.54 8.77 15.78
C PHE A 349 1.13 8.82 17.25
N ILE A 350 1.91 8.10 18.10
CA ILE A 350 1.81 8.29 19.56
C ILE A 350 2.21 9.72 19.90
N THR A 351 1.38 10.38 20.66
CA THR A 351 1.56 11.77 21.11
C THR A 351 1.34 11.85 22.63
N PRO A 352 1.66 12.96 23.30
CA PRO A 352 1.31 13.17 24.70
C PRO A 352 -0.19 13.02 25.03
N TYR A 353 -1.05 13.11 24.01
CA TYR A 353 -2.51 12.99 24.16
C TYR A 353 -3.05 11.57 23.87
N TYR A 354 -2.16 10.61 23.56
CA TYR A 354 -2.60 9.29 23.16
C TYR A 354 -3.22 8.51 24.33
N VAL A 355 -4.38 7.94 24.08
CA VAL A 355 -5.13 7.09 25.02
C VAL A 355 -5.32 5.72 24.36
N LYS A 356 -5.06 4.65 25.09
CA LYS A 356 -5.43 3.28 24.68
C LYS A 356 -5.95 2.46 25.85
N LYS A 357 -6.58 1.33 25.55
CA LYS A 357 -6.93 0.35 26.57
C LYS A 357 -5.73 -0.53 26.89
N VAL A 358 -5.46 -0.72 28.17
CA VAL A 358 -4.46 -1.64 28.72
C VAL A 358 -5.12 -2.49 29.80
N GLY A 359 -5.16 -3.81 29.60
CA GLY A 359 -5.90 -4.72 30.48
C GLY A 359 -7.39 -4.37 30.58
N GLY A 360 -8.00 -3.92 29.48
CA GLY A 360 -9.41 -3.55 29.36
C GLY A 360 -9.78 -2.17 29.95
N LYS A 361 -8.80 -1.35 30.39
CA LYS A 361 -9.02 -0.01 30.96
C LYS A 361 -8.32 1.05 30.14
N GLU A 362 -9.00 2.15 29.84
CA GLU A 362 -8.40 3.32 29.21
C GLU A 362 -7.32 3.92 30.10
N THR A 363 -6.19 4.26 29.48
CA THR A 363 -5.05 4.91 30.13
C THR A 363 -4.31 5.82 29.15
N ASN A 364 -3.76 6.91 29.69
CA ASN A 364 -2.78 7.78 29.02
C ASN A 364 -1.43 7.78 29.77
N GLU A 365 -1.23 6.86 30.71
CA GLU A 365 0.05 6.70 31.42
C GLU A 365 1.16 6.43 30.41
N PHE A 366 2.10 7.37 30.29
CA PHE A 366 3.07 7.39 29.19
C PHE A 366 3.87 6.11 29.06
N ALA A 367 4.36 5.54 30.15
CA ALA A 367 5.12 4.28 30.13
C ALA A 367 4.29 3.08 29.62
N LYS A 368 2.96 3.12 29.73
CA LYS A 368 2.05 2.08 29.22
C LYS A 368 1.70 2.28 27.77
N VAL A 369 1.47 3.54 27.35
CA VAL A 369 1.05 3.85 25.98
C VAL A 369 2.24 3.95 25.03
N PHE A 370 3.44 4.25 25.54
CA PHE A 370 4.68 4.36 24.77
C PHE A 370 5.82 3.48 25.36
N PRO A 371 5.68 2.16 25.38
CA PRO A 371 6.70 1.27 25.93
C PRO A 371 7.96 1.23 25.08
N GLY A 372 9.12 0.89 25.69
CA GLY A 372 10.37 0.65 24.99
C GLY A 372 11.10 1.93 24.51
N LEU A 373 11.15 2.97 25.34
CA LEU A 373 11.82 4.24 25.00
C LEU A 373 13.31 4.10 24.62
N THR A 374 14.02 3.06 25.08
CA THR A 374 15.43 2.84 24.76
C THR A 374 15.68 2.30 23.34
N THR A 375 14.63 1.90 22.63
CA THR A 375 14.74 1.21 21.32
C THR A 375 13.94 1.87 20.21
N GLN A 376 13.41 3.08 20.44
CA GLN A 376 12.68 3.84 19.43
C GLN A 376 13.64 4.39 18.37
N LEU A 377 13.21 4.40 17.09
CA LEU A 377 14.07 4.86 16.00
C LEU A 377 14.14 6.40 15.93
N THR A 378 13.00 7.04 15.75
CA THR A 378 12.87 8.51 15.63
C THR A 378 11.96 9.11 16.70
N TYR A 379 11.32 8.27 17.51
CA TYR A 379 10.29 8.59 18.52
C TYR A 379 8.93 9.03 17.95
N TYR A 380 8.73 9.10 16.62
CA TYR A 380 7.40 9.23 16.01
C TYR A 380 6.84 7.84 15.69
N ARG A 381 6.41 7.13 16.74
CA ARG A 381 5.92 5.75 16.64
C ARG A 381 4.53 5.71 16.01
N ILE A 382 4.35 4.83 15.02
CA ILE A 382 3.14 4.72 14.21
C ILE A 382 2.03 3.99 14.97
N ILE A 383 0.79 4.51 14.91
CA ILE A 383 -0.42 3.90 15.48
C ILE A 383 -1.59 3.82 14.50
N LYS A 384 -1.42 4.25 13.26
CA LYS A 384 -2.52 4.34 12.28
C LYS A 384 -3.36 3.06 12.18
N TRP A 385 -2.74 1.90 12.20
CA TRP A 385 -3.37 0.60 12.04
C TRP A 385 -3.73 -0.08 13.37
N ASN A 386 -3.45 0.57 14.50
CA ASN A 386 -3.74 0.04 15.83
C ASN A 386 -5.19 0.29 16.22
N THR A 387 -5.83 -0.69 16.81
CA THR A 387 -7.19 -0.60 17.36
C THR A 387 -7.26 0.09 18.72
N ASP A 388 -6.14 0.60 19.25
CA ASP A 388 -5.99 1.24 20.56
C ASP A 388 -6.41 0.33 21.74
N ASP A 389 -6.19 -0.97 21.60
CA ASP A 389 -6.46 -1.98 22.63
C ASP A 389 -5.31 -2.99 22.68
N ASP A 390 -4.67 -3.15 23.84
CA ASP A 390 -3.54 -4.06 24.01
C ASP A 390 -3.92 -5.54 23.85
N ALA A 391 -5.19 -5.89 23.94
CA ALA A 391 -5.68 -7.22 23.61
C ALA A 391 -5.42 -7.60 22.15
N ASN A 392 -5.35 -6.61 21.25
CA ASN A 392 -5.07 -6.80 19.82
C ASN A 392 -3.59 -6.62 19.47
N GLU A 393 -2.71 -6.33 20.44
CA GLU A 393 -1.27 -6.15 20.25
C GLU A 393 -0.47 -7.46 20.44
N SER A 394 -1.12 -8.62 20.45
CA SER A 394 -0.49 -9.93 20.57
C SER A 394 -0.57 -10.71 19.26
N ASN A 395 0.55 -10.74 18.50
CA ASN A 395 0.65 -11.51 17.25
C ASN A 395 -0.52 -11.23 16.26
N THR A 396 -1.14 -12.26 15.69
CA THR A 396 -2.23 -12.16 14.70
C THR A 396 -3.56 -12.12 15.43
N SER A 397 -4.01 -10.93 15.84
CA SER A 397 -5.24 -10.73 16.64
C SER A 397 -6.07 -9.51 16.21
N SER A 398 -5.62 -8.74 15.22
CA SER A 398 -6.37 -7.60 14.70
C SER A 398 -7.46 -8.06 13.73
N ALA A 399 -8.69 -7.58 13.91
CA ALA A 399 -9.85 -7.88 13.05
C ALA A 399 -10.38 -6.65 12.30
N ASN A 400 -9.73 -5.49 12.42
CA ASN A 400 -10.11 -4.30 11.67
C ASN A 400 -9.86 -4.51 10.18
N SER A 401 -10.87 -4.18 9.34
CA SER A 401 -10.77 -4.28 7.89
C SER A 401 -9.82 -3.23 7.31
N LEU A 402 -9.13 -3.60 6.23
CA LEU A 402 -8.08 -2.78 5.63
C LEU A 402 -8.56 -2.22 4.29
N PRO A 403 -8.73 -0.89 4.15
CA PRO A 403 -9.10 -0.26 2.90
C PRO A 403 -8.10 -0.56 1.78
N VAL A 404 -8.62 -0.91 0.59
CA VAL A 404 -7.86 -1.09 -0.67
C VAL A 404 -8.07 0.14 -1.57
N PHE A 405 -9.32 0.59 -1.67
CA PHE A 405 -9.71 1.85 -2.28
C PHE A 405 -10.65 2.61 -1.36
N ARG A 406 -10.42 3.90 -1.23
CA ARG A 406 -11.29 4.79 -0.47
C ARG A 406 -11.47 6.15 -1.15
N TYR A 407 -12.58 6.81 -0.87
CA TYR A 407 -12.99 8.04 -1.53
C TYR A 407 -11.96 9.17 -1.43
N ALA A 408 -11.24 9.26 -0.31
CA ALA A 408 -10.17 10.25 -0.13
C ALA A 408 -9.06 10.13 -1.18
N GLU A 409 -8.72 8.92 -1.63
CA GLU A 409 -7.75 8.73 -2.71
C GLU A 409 -8.26 9.27 -4.04
N ILE A 410 -9.56 9.12 -4.32
CA ILE A 410 -10.16 9.63 -5.55
C ILE A 410 -10.08 11.16 -5.60
N LEU A 411 -10.37 11.82 -4.47
CA LEU A 411 -10.19 13.27 -4.34
C LEU A 411 -8.76 13.71 -4.62
N LEU A 412 -7.79 12.97 -4.08
CA LEU A 412 -6.37 13.25 -4.27
C LEU A 412 -5.89 12.98 -5.69
N ASN A 413 -6.40 11.93 -6.32
CA ASN A 413 -6.05 11.59 -7.71
C ASN A 413 -6.54 12.68 -8.67
N GLU A 414 -7.77 13.17 -8.50
CA GLU A 414 -8.30 14.30 -9.29
C GLU A 414 -7.47 15.57 -9.07
N ALA A 415 -7.22 15.92 -7.79
CA ALA A 415 -6.46 17.11 -7.45
C ALA A 415 -5.08 17.10 -8.09
N GLU A 416 -4.36 15.98 -7.98
CA GLU A 416 -3.02 15.86 -8.53
C GLU A 416 -3.03 15.86 -10.06
N ALA A 417 -3.95 15.12 -10.71
CA ALA A 417 -4.05 15.12 -12.16
C ALA A 417 -4.38 16.52 -12.72
N LYS A 418 -5.30 17.26 -12.09
CA LYS A 418 -5.59 18.66 -12.44
C LYS A 418 -4.40 19.59 -12.22
N ALA A 419 -3.65 19.41 -11.13
CA ALA A 419 -2.44 20.20 -10.87
C ALA A 419 -1.36 19.90 -11.93
N GLU A 420 -1.16 18.65 -12.29
CA GLU A 420 -0.17 18.23 -13.30
C GLU A 420 -0.53 18.71 -14.73
N LEU A 421 -1.82 18.88 -15.02
CA LEU A 421 -2.34 19.48 -16.25
C LEU A 421 -2.32 21.02 -16.24
N GLY A 422 -2.03 21.66 -15.10
CA GLY A 422 -2.11 23.12 -14.94
C GLY A 422 -3.56 23.65 -14.85
N GLU A 423 -4.51 22.79 -14.49
CA GLU A 423 -5.96 23.07 -14.43
C GLU A 423 -6.49 23.18 -12.98
N MET A 424 -5.59 23.25 -11.99
CA MET A 424 -6.00 23.41 -10.59
C MET A 424 -6.52 24.81 -10.30
N ASP A 425 -7.77 24.91 -9.85
CA ASP A 425 -8.45 26.17 -9.49
C ASP A 425 -9.16 26.07 -8.11
N GLN A 426 -9.87 27.13 -7.74
CA GLN A 426 -10.67 27.18 -6.51
C GLN A 426 -11.76 26.11 -6.47
N THR A 427 -12.36 25.79 -7.62
CA THR A 427 -13.47 24.81 -7.71
C THR A 427 -12.94 23.42 -7.43
N VAL A 428 -11.85 23.04 -8.09
CA VAL A 428 -11.17 21.75 -7.88
C VAL A 428 -10.68 21.65 -6.43
N TRP A 429 -10.04 22.70 -5.91
CA TRP A 429 -9.59 22.74 -4.52
C TRP A 429 -10.72 22.50 -3.53
N ASN A 430 -11.85 23.17 -3.69
CA ASN A 430 -13.00 23.06 -2.80
C ASN A 430 -13.64 21.66 -2.82
N LYS A 431 -13.54 20.94 -3.95
CA LYS A 431 -14.07 19.58 -4.08
C LYS A 431 -13.11 18.52 -3.56
N THR A 432 -11.82 18.76 -3.55
CA THR A 432 -10.78 17.74 -3.36
C THR A 432 -9.99 17.94 -2.07
N ILE A 433 -9.06 18.87 -2.03
CA ILE A 433 -8.12 19.05 -0.89
C ILE A 433 -8.82 19.65 0.33
N ARG A 434 -9.68 20.64 0.14
CA ARG A 434 -10.36 21.34 1.24
C ARG A 434 -11.14 20.39 2.16
N PRO A 435 -11.98 19.47 1.68
CA PRO A 435 -12.74 18.58 2.57
C PRO A 435 -11.85 17.65 3.39
N LEU A 436 -10.70 17.22 2.86
CA LEU A 436 -9.72 16.39 3.57
C LEU A 436 -9.14 17.14 4.78
N ARG A 437 -8.80 18.41 4.60
CA ARG A 437 -8.29 19.28 5.66
C ARG A 437 -9.34 19.58 6.71
N GLU A 438 -10.54 20.00 6.29
CA GLU A 438 -11.63 20.35 7.19
C GLU A 438 -12.09 19.17 8.05
N ARG A 439 -12.13 17.95 7.48
CA ARG A 439 -12.39 16.72 8.24
C ARG A 439 -11.45 16.53 9.42
N SER A 440 -10.24 17.06 9.33
CA SER A 440 -9.16 16.90 10.31
C SER A 440 -8.88 18.17 11.10
N GLY A 441 -9.84 19.11 11.11
CA GLY A 441 -9.80 20.36 11.88
C GLY A 441 -8.91 21.45 11.29
N VAL A 442 -8.31 21.26 10.11
CA VAL A 442 -7.46 22.27 9.46
C VAL A 442 -8.32 23.18 8.60
N ILE A 443 -8.12 24.50 8.71
CA ILE A 443 -8.77 25.45 7.80
C ILE A 443 -8.31 25.17 6.36
N GLY A 444 -9.26 24.82 5.48
CA GLY A 444 -9.03 24.37 4.12
C GLY A 444 -8.73 25.49 3.12
N ALA A 445 -8.03 26.56 3.53
CA ALA A 445 -7.66 27.66 2.64
C ALA A 445 -6.70 27.23 1.54
N MET A 446 -6.82 27.83 0.36
CA MET A 446 -5.86 27.64 -0.74
C MET A 446 -4.50 28.23 -0.40
N PRO A 447 -3.39 27.60 -0.86
CA PRO A 447 -2.06 28.17 -0.69
C PRO A 447 -1.90 29.47 -1.49
N ALA A 448 -1.44 30.53 -0.83
CA ALA A 448 -1.10 31.77 -1.51
C ALA A 448 0.18 31.60 -2.34
N THR A 449 1.19 30.94 -1.78
CA THR A 449 2.52 30.73 -2.37
C THR A 449 2.96 29.29 -2.23
N ALA A 450 3.93 28.86 -3.03
CA ALA A 450 4.63 27.60 -2.83
C ALA A 450 5.22 27.54 -1.42
N ASP A 451 5.17 26.37 -0.79
CA ASP A 451 5.79 26.12 0.50
C ASP A 451 7.31 25.95 0.33
N PRO A 452 8.15 26.82 0.93
CA PRO A 452 9.60 26.71 0.78
C PRO A 452 10.16 25.41 1.36
N TYR A 453 9.56 24.88 2.42
CA TYR A 453 9.95 23.60 3.01
C TYR A 453 9.70 22.45 2.04
N LEU A 454 8.49 22.37 1.47
CA LEU A 454 8.17 21.35 0.48
C LEU A 454 8.95 21.52 -0.82
N ALA A 455 9.17 22.77 -1.27
CA ALA A 455 9.99 23.04 -2.45
C ALA A 455 11.42 22.49 -2.26
N SER A 456 12.01 22.73 -1.09
CA SER A 456 13.31 22.13 -0.74
C SER A 456 13.24 20.60 -0.63
N TYR A 457 12.19 20.06 -0.03
CA TYR A 457 12.03 18.62 0.11
C TYR A 457 11.86 17.92 -1.25
N TYR A 458 11.11 18.50 -2.18
CA TYR A 458 10.85 17.97 -3.51
C TYR A 458 11.75 18.57 -4.61
N ASP A 459 13.04 18.82 -4.29
CA ASP A 459 14.13 19.16 -5.23
C ASP A 459 13.86 20.39 -6.10
N GLY A 460 13.26 21.42 -5.51
CA GLY A 460 13.03 22.70 -6.18
C GLY A 460 11.75 22.77 -7.01
N VAL A 461 10.81 21.85 -6.82
CA VAL A 461 9.45 22.00 -7.36
C VAL A 461 8.86 23.32 -6.81
N THR A 462 8.43 24.21 -7.71
CA THR A 462 7.94 25.55 -7.37
C THR A 462 6.44 25.73 -7.59
N ASP A 463 5.78 24.78 -8.24
CA ASP A 463 4.32 24.81 -8.40
C ASP A 463 3.63 24.54 -7.06
N LYS A 464 2.91 25.54 -6.56
CA LYS A 464 2.23 25.46 -5.26
C LYS A 464 1.15 24.36 -5.21
N TRP A 465 0.50 24.07 -6.33
CA TRP A 465 -0.57 23.09 -6.41
C TRP A 465 -0.01 21.67 -6.35
N ILE A 466 1.06 21.41 -7.11
CA ILE A 466 1.77 20.13 -7.07
C ILE A 466 2.31 19.87 -5.66
N LEU A 467 2.93 20.89 -5.02
CA LEU A 467 3.45 20.76 -3.66
C LEU A 467 2.36 20.44 -2.64
N GLU A 468 1.21 21.13 -2.71
CA GLU A 468 0.10 20.88 -1.78
C GLU A 468 -0.60 19.54 -2.04
N CYS A 469 -0.73 19.09 -3.29
CA CYS A 469 -1.20 17.75 -3.60
C CYS A 469 -0.26 16.67 -3.03
N ARG A 470 1.06 16.84 -3.18
CA ARG A 470 2.05 15.92 -2.62
C ARG A 470 2.05 15.91 -1.09
N ARG A 471 1.87 17.08 -0.44
CA ARG A 471 1.66 17.18 1.02
C ARG A 471 0.45 16.37 1.45
N GLU A 472 -0.68 16.71 0.87
CA GLU A 472 -1.97 16.16 1.27
C GLU A 472 -2.02 14.64 1.05
N ARG A 473 -1.50 14.19 -0.10
CA ARG A 473 -1.39 12.76 -0.43
C ARG A 473 -0.48 12.02 0.56
N SER A 474 0.67 12.60 0.91
CA SER A 474 1.60 12.00 1.89
C SER A 474 0.96 11.83 3.28
N ILE A 475 0.18 12.82 3.72
CA ILE A 475 -0.48 12.82 5.03
C ILE A 475 -1.69 11.88 5.03
N GLU A 476 -2.55 12.03 4.03
CA GLU A 476 -3.82 11.32 3.95
C GLU A 476 -3.63 9.81 3.73
N LEU A 477 -2.77 9.44 2.78
CA LEU A 477 -2.50 8.05 2.41
C LEU A 477 -1.28 7.45 3.13
N TYR A 478 -0.85 8.05 4.24
CA TYR A 478 0.30 7.56 5.00
C TYR A 478 0.18 6.07 5.33
N MET A 479 1.21 5.28 4.95
CA MET A 479 1.27 3.83 5.17
C MET A 479 0.10 3.03 4.55
N GLU A 480 -0.45 3.48 3.40
CA GLU A 480 -1.48 2.77 2.62
C GLU A 480 -0.93 2.16 1.32
N ASN A 481 0.36 1.84 1.29
CA ASN A 481 1.03 1.22 0.12
C ASN A 481 0.98 2.07 -1.16
N THR A 482 1.08 3.40 -1.02
CA THR A 482 1.04 4.34 -2.15
C THR A 482 2.32 5.15 -2.28
N ARG A 483 3.06 5.39 -1.19
CA ARG A 483 4.18 6.33 -1.18
C ARG A 483 5.32 5.93 -2.08
N ARG A 484 5.69 4.64 -2.10
CA ARG A 484 6.76 4.16 -2.97
C ARG A 484 6.41 4.36 -4.44
N ASP A 485 5.18 4.03 -4.83
CA ASP A 485 4.68 4.26 -6.19
C ASP A 485 4.71 5.76 -6.53
N ASP A 486 4.35 6.64 -5.61
CA ASP A 486 4.41 8.09 -5.77
C ASP A 486 5.84 8.58 -6.06
N LEU A 487 6.83 8.12 -5.28
CA LEU A 487 8.22 8.48 -5.49
C LEU A 487 8.75 7.95 -6.84
N MET A 488 8.37 6.75 -7.23
CA MET A 488 8.77 6.16 -8.52
C MET A 488 8.19 6.97 -9.69
N ARG A 489 6.87 7.24 -9.69
CA ARG A 489 6.20 7.95 -10.79
C ARG A 489 6.61 9.43 -10.88
N TRP A 490 6.99 10.08 -9.76
CA TRP A 490 7.54 11.44 -9.75
C TRP A 490 9.04 11.52 -10.07
N ARG A 491 9.69 10.38 -10.34
CA ARG A 491 11.14 10.25 -10.53
C ARG A 491 11.95 10.78 -9.34
N MET A 492 11.50 10.46 -8.14
CA MET A 492 12.11 10.86 -6.86
C MET A 492 12.62 9.67 -6.04
N GLY A 493 13.08 8.61 -6.70
CA GLY A 493 13.59 7.41 -6.02
C GLY A 493 14.74 7.67 -5.05
N HIS A 494 15.57 8.68 -5.30
CA HIS A 494 16.64 9.09 -4.38
C HIS A 494 16.13 9.56 -3.00
N LYS A 495 14.84 9.95 -2.87
CA LYS A 495 14.23 10.25 -1.55
C LYS A 495 14.15 9.03 -0.63
N LEU A 496 14.30 7.82 -1.16
CA LEU A 496 14.42 6.61 -0.33
C LEU A 496 15.69 6.59 0.53
N THR A 497 16.64 7.49 0.28
CA THR A 497 17.93 7.60 0.96
C THR A 497 18.10 8.89 1.80
N VAL A 498 16.99 9.57 2.17
CA VAL A 498 17.03 10.78 2.98
C VAL A 498 17.55 10.50 4.40
N GLU A 499 18.02 11.55 5.09
CA GLU A 499 18.33 11.48 6.52
C GLU A 499 17.06 11.22 7.34
N PHE A 500 17.09 10.24 8.22
CA PHE A 500 15.98 9.90 9.11
C PHE A 500 16.11 10.59 10.47
N ALA A 501 15.90 11.90 10.50
CA ALA A 501 15.85 12.67 11.73
C ALA A 501 14.58 12.36 12.55
N GLY A 502 14.72 12.34 13.86
CA GLY A 502 13.68 12.15 14.85
C GLY A 502 13.43 13.42 15.68
N ILE A 503 13.03 13.21 16.93
CA ILE A 503 12.74 14.30 17.87
C ILE A 503 13.95 15.17 18.15
N HIS A 504 13.69 16.44 18.53
CA HIS A 504 14.71 17.35 19.02
C HIS A 504 15.15 16.95 20.43
N ILE A 505 16.46 16.96 20.66
CA ILE A 505 17.10 16.70 21.95
C ILE A 505 17.36 18.05 22.62
N PRO A 506 16.70 18.40 23.75
CA PRO A 506 16.89 19.70 24.37
C PRO A 506 18.34 19.97 24.80
N GLU A 507 18.97 18.99 25.46
CA GLU A 507 20.36 19.04 25.88
C GLU A 507 20.93 17.64 26.07
N LEU A 508 22.07 17.34 25.45
CA LEU A 508 22.76 16.06 25.61
C LEU A 508 23.27 15.89 27.04
N GLY A 509 23.20 14.68 27.56
CA GLY A 509 23.61 14.31 28.91
C GLY A 509 22.61 14.66 30.00
N LYS A 510 21.53 15.41 29.69
CA LYS A 510 20.50 15.80 30.67
C LYS A 510 19.17 15.09 30.42
N PRO A 511 18.56 14.51 31.47
CA PRO A 511 17.18 13.98 31.37
C PRO A 511 16.16 15.10 31.08
N PHE A 512 15.12 14.76 30.31
CA PHE A 512 14.03 15.69 29.99
C PHE A 512 12.65 15.00 30.02
N ASP A 513 11.63 15.82 30.23
CA ASP A 513 10.21 15.45 30.20
C ASP A 513 9.74 15.41 28.74
N MET A 514 9.42 14.23 28.25
CA MET A 514 9.01 14.01 26.86
C MET A 514 7.52 14.26 26.62
N ASN A 515 6.66 14.00 27.63
CA ASN A 515 5.21 14.05 27.49
C ASN A 515 4.54 15.26 28.15
N GLY A 516 5.24 16.04 28.95
CA GLY A 516 4.74 17.22 29.61
C GLY A 516 4.08 16.96 30.96
N ASP A 517 4.32 15.81 31.61
CA ASP A 517 3.75 15.46 32.93
C ASP A 517 4.59 15.96 34.11
N GLY A 518 5.72 16.62 33.84
CA GLY A 518 6.63 17.17 34.85
C GLY A 518 7.65 16.16 35.37
N LYS A 519 7.71 14.95 34.81
CA LYS A 519 8.71 13.92 35.13
C LYS A 519 9.62 13.70 33.95
N ASN A 520 10.89 13.43 34.23
CA ASN A 520 11.83 13.07 33.16
C ASN A 520 11.60 11.63 32.68
N ASP A 521 11.57 11.44 31.35
CA ASP A 521 11.37 10.15 30.68
C ASP A 521 12.62 9.64 29.99
N LEU A 522 13.43 10.55 29.43
CA LEU A 522 14.46 10.22 28.46
C LEU A 522 15.72 11.08 28.63
N CYS A 523 16.88 10.50 28.39
CA CYS A 523 18.17 11.17 28.35
C CYS A 523 19.01 10.61 27.21
N PHE A 524 19.36 11.47 26.23
CA PHE A 524 20.38 11.14 25.24
C PHE A 524 21.75 11.59 25.73
N TYR A 525 22.73 10.73 25.61
CA TYR A 525 24.10 11.03 26.08
C TYR A 525 25.12 10.45 25.10
N SER A 526 26.34 10.96 25.16
CA SER A 526 27.47 10.42 24.43
C SER A 526 28.71 10.39 25.33
N LYS A 527 29.82 9.86 24.80
CA LYS A 527 31.10 9.89 25.50
C LYS A 527 31.58 11.33 25.69
N SER A 528 31.38 12.18 24.67
CA SER A 528 31.70 13.62 24.69
C SER A 528 30.73 14.44 25.56
N HIS A 529 29.49 14.00 25.70
CA HIS A 529 28.43 14.60 26.52
C HIS A 529 27.90 13.56 27.53
N PRO A 530 28.64 13.27 28.60
CA PRO A 530 28.29 12.22 29.55
C PRO A 530 27.03 12.58 30.36
N LYS A 531 26.35 11.56 30.90
CA LYS A 531 25.19 11.72 31.78
C LYS A 531 25.52 12.65 32.96
N SER A 532 24.61 13.61 33.21
CA SER A 532 24.73 14.48 34.38
C SER A 532 24.20 13.78 35.62
N GLY A 533 25.13 13.37 36.54
CA GLY A 533 24.81 12.71 37.80
C GLY A 533 24.46 11.22 37.70
N SER A 534 23.83 10.69 38.74
CA SER A 534 23.36 9.29 38.79
C SER A 534 22.11 9.09 37.93
N ASN A 535 21.91 7.86 37.42
CA ASN A 535 20.68 7.52 36.70
C ASN A 535 19.45 7.75 37.57
N GLN A 536 18.48 8.48 37.04
CA GLN A 536 17.18 8.73 37.69
C GLN A 536 16.24 7.54 37.47
N THR A 537 15.48 7.18 38.49
CA THR A 537 14.45 6.14 38.38
C THR A 537 13.37 6.58 37.39
N GLY A 538 12.95 5.71 36.48
CA GLY A 538 11.94 5.99 35.47
C GLY A 538 12.49 6.63 34.19
N VAL A 539 13.75 7.06 34.16
CA VAL A 539 14.39 7.66 32.98
C VAL A 539 15.06 6.61 32.11
N SER A 540 14.78 6.61 30.82
CA SER A 540 15.46 5.82 29.80
C SER A 540 16.70 6.56 29.30
N TYR A 541 17.84 5.85 29.21
CA TYR A 541 19.12 6.43 28.77
C TYR A 541 19.54 5.81 27.44
N VAL A 542 19.79 6.66 26.43
CA VAL A 542 20.13 6.25 25.07
C VAL A 542 21.47 6.89 24.68
N GLU A 543 22.44 6.09 24.28
CA GLU A 543 23.72 6.57 23.80
C GLU A 543 23.65 6.94 22.31
N VAL A 544 24.28 8.06 21.95
CA VAL A 544 24.31 8.61 20.59
C VAL A 544 25.72 9.04 20.22
N THR A 545 26.04 9.11 18.94
CA THR A 545 27.23 9.76 18.40
C THR A 545 26.95 11.24 18.20
N ALA A 546 27.62 12.12 18.94
CA ALA A 546 27.46 13.57 18.86
C ALA A 546 28.71 14.27 18.29
N GLU A 547 29.91 13.69 18.50
CA GLU A 547 31.19 14.24 18.05
C GLU A 547 32.14 13.13 17.57
N GLU A 548 33.23 13.53 16.91
CA GLU A 548 34.30 12.63 16.49
C GLU A 548 34.91 11.91 17.72
N GLY A 549 35.01 10.57 17.63
CA GLY A 549 35.50 9.71 18.73
C GLY A 549 34.42 9.03 19.55
N ASP A 550 33.15 9.36 19.38
CA ASP A 550 32.03 8.55 19.85
C ASP A 550 31.89 7.31 18.91
N ASN A 551 31.49 6.17 19.45
CA ASN A 551 31.51 4.88 18.71
C ASN A 551 30.12 4.23 18.61
N VAL A 552 29.03 5.02 18.54
CA VAL A 552 27.68 4.50 18.34
C VAL A 552 27.35 4.50 16.85
N THR A 553 26.85 3.38 16.34
CA THR A 553 26.52 3.20 14.91
C THR A 553 25.02 3.22 14.63
N THR A 554 24.19 3.32 15.67
CA THR A 554 22.73 3.26 15.57
C THR A 554 22.11 4.65 15.52
N TYR A 555 22.65 5.59 16.31
CA TYR A 555 22.12 6.94 16.44
C TYR A 555 23.23 7.98 16.34
N SER A 556 22.91 9.09 15.66
CA SER A 556 23.70 10.31 15.69
C SER A 556 22.82 11.52 15.99
N VAL A 557 23.42 12.71 16.06
CA VAL A 557 22.73 13.97 16.27
C VAL A 557 23.11 14.92 15.15
N ASN A 558 22.11 15.57 14.52
CA ASN A 558 22.36 16.53 13.45
C ASN A 558 22.59 17.96 14.02
N LYS A 559 22.86 18.91 13.10
CA LYS A 559 23.12 20.34 13.43
C LYS A 559 21.98 21.05 14.17
N ASP A 560 20.74 20.57 14.04
CA ASP A 560 19.54 21.11 14.72
C ASP A 560 19.30 20.42 16.08
N ASN A 561 20.25 19.64 16.54
CA ASN A 561 20.16 18.83 17.75
C ASN A 561 18.99 17.82 17.71
N CYS A 562 18.65 17.30 16.54
CA CYS A 562 17.68 16.23 16.38
C CYS A 562 18.39 14.89 16.36
N LEU A 563 17.76 13.88 17.00
CA LEU A 563 18.18 12.50 16.88
C LEU A 563 18.17 12.07 15.41
N VAL A 564 19.17 11.32 14.95
CA VAL A 564 19.22 10.70 13.63
C VAL A 564 19.39 9.21 13.78
N TYR A 565 18.48 8.44 13.18
CA TYR A 565 18.64 6.99 13.06
C TYR A 565 19.45 6.67 11.80
N ILE A 566 20.57 5.97 11.99
CA ILE A 566 21.53 5.68 10.93
C ILE A 566 21.05 4.46 10.15
N LEU A 567 20.77 4.64 8.85
CA LEU A 567 20.45 3.56 7.91
C LEU A 567 21.37 3.65 6.70
N ASP A 568 21.92 2.52 6.29
CA ASP A 568 22.64 2.38 5.04
C ASP A 568 21.64 2.09 3.90
N ARG A 569 21.37 3.11 3.07
CA ARG A 569 20.53 3.03 1.88
C ARG A 569 21.21 3.69 0.69
N GLU A 570 21.11 3.04 -0.45
CA GLU A 570 21.64 3.52 -1.72
C GLU A 570 20.57 3.54 -2.80
N TRP A 571 20.62 4.57 -3.64
CA TRP A 571 19.77 4.70 -4.81
C TRP A 571 20.60 4.94 -6.07
N ALA A 572 20.18 4.35 -7.16
CA ALA A 572 20.66 4.64 -8.51
C ALA A 572 19.48 4.62 -9.49
N ASP A 573 19.50 5.47 -10.51
CA ASP A 573 18.35 5.69 -11.40
C ASP A 573 17.89 4.45 -12.17
N TYR A 574 18.77 3.46 -12.39
CA TYR A 574 18.34 2.19 -12.97
C TYR A 574 17.34 1.41 -12.09
N LYS A 575 17.29 1.71 -10.79
CA LYS A 575 16.38 1.07 -9.82
C LYS A 575 14.93 1.52 -9.94
N TYR A 576 14.58 2.40 -10.90
CA TYR A 576 13.16 2.65 -11.22
C TYR A 576 12.44 1.43 -11.77
N LEU A 577 13.17 0.49 -12.39
CA LEU A 577 12.66 -0.81 -12.82
C LEU A 577 13.51 -1.91 -12.20
N TYR A 578 12.86 -3.02 -11.86
CA TYR A 578 13.55 -4.22 -11.40
C TYR A 578 14.19 -4.97 -12.58
N PRO A 579 15.24 -5.75 -12.35
CA PRO A 579 15.79 -6.62 -13.37
C PRO A 579 14.83 -7.78 -13.67
N VAL A 580 14.77 -8.19 -14.92
CA VAL A 580 14.22 -9.51 -15.25
C VAL A 580 15.12 -10.55 -14.60
N PRO A 581 14.60 -11.53 -13.84
CA PRO A 581 15.43 -12.52 -13.17
C PRO A 581 16.32 -13.28 -14.14
N LYS A 582 17.59 -13.49 -13.78
CA LYS A 582 18.55 -14.18 -14.64
C LYS A 582 18.05 -15.57 -15.08
N ASN A 583 17.45 -16.33 -14.16
CA ASN A 583 16.90 -17.64 -14.50
C ASN A 583 15.77 -17.56 -15.56
N ALA A 584 14.98 -16.49 -15.56
CA ALA A 584 13.96 -16.29 -16.60
C ALA A 584 14.59 -15.99 -17.96
N LEU A 585 15.65 -15.15 -18.00
CA LEU A 585 16.42 -14.85 -19.23
C LEU A 585 17.16 -16.08 -19.78
N ASP A 586 17.61 -16.97 -18.89
CA ASP A 586 18.30 -18.20 -19.29
C ASP A 586 17.32 -19.25 -19.86
N ILE A 587 16.08 -19.31 -19.32
CA ILE A 587 15.01 -20.20 -19.80
C ILE A 587 14.40 -19.67 -21.10
N ASN A 588 14.11 -18.35 -21.16
CA ASN A 588 13.57 -17.68 -22.33
C ASN A 588 14.48 -16.52 -22.78
N PRO A 589 15.43 -16.76 -23.69
CA PRO A 589 16.31 -15.73 -24.19
C PRO A 589 15.61 -14.57 -24.93
N ASN A 590 14.37 -14.76 -25.41
CA ASN A 590 13.59 -13.73 -26.09
C ASN A 590 13.13 -12.61 -25.13
N LEU A 591 13.25 -12.78 -23.81
CA LEU A 591 13.01 -11.73 -22.82
C LEU A 591 14.11 -10.65 -22.81
N ARG A 592 15.25 -10.89 -23.48
CA ARG A 592 16.34 -9.90 -23.61
C ARG A 592 15.96 -8.75 -24.56
N PRO A 593 16.56 -7.56 -24.40
CA PRO A 593 17.65 -7.24 -23.46
C PRO A 593 17.18 -7.10 -22.01
N GLN A 594 18.10 -7.19 -21.04
CA GLN A 594 17.87 -6.85 -19.63
C GLN A 594 17.50 -5.37 -19.49
N ASN A 595 16.81 -4.99 -18.41
CA ASN A 595 16.55 -3.60 -18.10
C ASN A 595 17.86 -2.82 -17.90
N PRO A 596 17.97 -1.59 -18.45
CA PRO A 596 19.21 -0.82 -18.42
C PRO A 596 19.79 -0.68 -17.01
N GLY A 597 21.11 -0.84 -16.87
CA GLY A 597 21.85 -0.71 -15.62
C GLY A 597 21.87 -1.96 -14.74
N TRP A 598 21.18 -3.01 -15.14
CA TRP A 598 21.26 -4.33 -14.50
C TRP A 598 22.10 -5.28 -15.35
N ASP A 599 22.91 -6.11 -14.68
CA ASP A 599 23.68 -7.17 -15.34
C ASP A 599 22.76 -8.34 -15.72
N ASP A 600 23.12 -9.03 -16.83
CA ASP A 600 22.45 -10.24 -17.32
C ASP A 600 22.66 -11.47 -16.41
#